data_59c738cd059b77fa283cf5057046e7a7
#
_entry.id   59c738cd059b77fa283cf5057046e7a7
#
_cell.length_a   1.000
_cell.length_b   1.000
_cell.length_c   1.000
_cell.angle_alpha   90.00
_cell.angle_beta   90.00
_cell.angle_gamma   90.00
#
_symmetry.space_group_name_H-M   'P 1'
#
loop_
_entity.id
_entity.type
_entity.pdbx_description
1 polymer ?
#
loop_
_entity_poly.entity_id
_entity_poly.type
_entity_poly.pdbx_seq_one_letter_code
_entity_poly.pdbx_strand_id
1 'polypeptide(L)'
;CYINEKVQKIEDWNRPPQAMDVRDFYGGDLQGVMDKLDYLQDLGVEVIYFNPLFVSPSNHKYDIQDYDYIDPHYGKIVHDGGEVLADWDKDNSHASRYICRVTGKDNLEASNAFFAEVVEEIHKRGMKVILDGVFNHCGSFNKWLDRERIYENQQGYEKGAYVSADSPYRSFFRFNNP
;
A
#
# COMPACT_ATOMS: atom_id res chain seq x y z
N CYS A 1 2.00 5.22 -14.12
CA CYS A 1 2.42 4.01 -13.40
C CYS A 1 1.40 2.92 -13.67
N TYR A 2 1.83 1.68 -13.87
CA TYR A 2 0.94 0.53 -13.99
C TYR A 2 1.09 -0.33 -12.77
N ILE A 3 -0.01 -0.95 -12.34
CA ILE A 3 -0.01 -1.88 -11.23
C ILE A 3 0.91 -3.06 -11.55
N ASN A 4 1.82 -3.34 -10.65
CA ASN A 4 2.72 -4.48 -10.72
C ASN A 4 2.62 -5.27 -9.42
N GLU A 5 2.15 -6.52 -9.51
CA GLU A 5 2.01 -7.43 -8.36
C GLU A 5 3.08 -8.53 -8.38
N LYS A 6 4.10 -8.39 -9.23
CA LYS A 6 5.19 -9.38 -9.33
C LYS A 6 6.18 -9.17 -8.20
N VAL A 7 6.44 -10.24 -7.45
CA VAL A 7 7.48 -10.26 -6.43
C VAL A 7 8.73 -10.87 -7.05
N GLN A 8 9.84 -10.15 -6.96
CA GLN A 8 11.15 -10.60 -7.42
C GLN A 8 11.85 -11.41 -6.32
N LYS A 9 12.63 -12.40 -6.74
CA LYS A 9 13.50 -13.16 -5.85
C LYS A 9 14.93 -12.68 -6.01
N ILE A 10 15.60 -12.38 -4.90
CA ILE A 10 17.03 -12.09 -4.91
C ILE A 10 17.76 -13.44 -4.89
N GLU A 11 18.37 -13.81 -6.03
CA GLU A 11 19.13 -15.05 -6.16
C GLU A 11 20.60 -14.88 -5.74
N ASP A 12 21.19 -13.70 -6.00
CA ASP A 12 22.53 -13.34 -5.59
C ASP A 12 22.56 -12.00 -4.84
N TRP A 13 22.78 -12.07 -3.54
CA TRP A 13 22.87 -10.90 -2.66
C TRP A 13 24.12 -10.04 -2.88
N ASN A 14 25.13 -10.56 -3.59
CA ASN A 14 26.36 -9.83 -3.93
C ASN A 14 26.25 -9.12 -5.28
N ARG A 15 25.17 -9.35 -6.04
CA ARG A 15 24.92 -8.65 -7.30
C ARG A 15 24.80 -7.14 -7.05
N PRO A 16 25.52 -6.29 -7.81
CA PRO A 16 25.35 -4.85 -7.67
C PRO A 16 23.91 -4.44 -8.06
N PRO A 17 23.32 -3.44 -7.35
CA PRO A 17 21.98 -2.94 -7.68
C PRO A 17 21.89 -2.46 -9.13
N GLN A 18 20.76 -2.73 -9.78
CA GLN A 18 20.45 -2.23 -11.11
C GLN A 18 19.42 -1.09 -11.01
N ALA A 19 19.42 -0.19 -12.00
CA ALA A 19 18.55 1.00 -11.97
C ALA A 19 17.05 0.68 -11.83
N MET A 20 16.60 -0.50 -12.30
CA MET A 20 15.19 -0.92 -12.20
C MET A 20 14.82 -1.58 -10.87
N ASP A 21 15.81 -2.03 -10.10
CA ASP A 21 15.57 -2.71 -8.80
C ASP A 21 14.78 -1.80 -7.82
N VAL A 22 14.91 -0.48 -7.93
CA VAL A 22 14.18 0.50 -7.11
C VAL A 22 12.67 0.49 -7.32
N ARG A 23 12.16 -0.22 -8.33
CA ARG A 23 10.72 -0.35 -8.63
C ARG A 23 10.18 -1.75 -8.37
N ASP A 24 11.04 -2.67 -7.98
CA ASP A 24 10.68 -4.06 -7.78
C ASP A 24 10.15 -4.30 -6.36
N PHE A 25 9.30 -5.31 -6.22
CA PHE A 25 8.83 -5.83 -4.95
C PHE A 25 9.58 -7.11 -4.62
N TYR A 26 10.00 -7.26 -3.38
CA TYR A 26 10.77 -8.41 -2.90
C TYR A 26 10.04 -9.23 -1.82
N GLY A 27 8.77 -8.91 -1.55
CA GLY A 27 7.90 -9.72 -0.70
C GLY A 27 8.08 -9.54 0.81
N GLY A 28 8.83 -8.51 1.25
CA GLY A 28 8.88 -8.19 2.69
C GLY A 28 7.54 -7.65 3.19
N ASP A 29 7.12 -8.07 4.40
CA ASP A 29 5.86 -7.68 5.02
C ASP A 29 5.99 -7.47 6.54
N LEU A 30 4.88 -7.12 7.18
CA LEU A 30 4.83 -6.92 8.63
C LEU A 30 5.02 -8.22 9.42
N GLN A 31 4.72 -9.39 8.82
CA GLN A 31 5.03 -10.66 9.48
C GLN A 31 6.55 -10.87 9.58
N GLY A 32 7.28 -10.56 8.52
CA GLY A 32 8.74 -10.61 8.55
C GLY A 32 9.35 -9.65 9.58
N VAL A 33 8.74 -8.48 9.80
CA VAL A 33 9.13 -7.58 10.90
C VAL A 33 8.87 -8.24 12.23
N MET A 34 7.66 -8.79 12.44
CA MET A 34 7.27 -9.50 13.66
C MET A 34 8.27 -10.61 14.03
N ASP A 35 8.66 -11.42 13.04
CA ASP A 35 9.60 -12.54 13.20
C ASP A 35 11.02 -12.09 13.56
N LYS A 36 11.34 -10.81 13.39
CA LYS A 36 12.68 -10.24 13.65
C LYS A 36 12.73 -9.30 14.84
N LEU A 37 11.64 -9.13 15.59
CA LEU A 37 11.61 -8.19 16.73
C LEU A 37 12.63 -8.53 17.81
N ASP A 38 12.83 -9.81 18.14
CA ASP A 38 13.82 -10.23 19.14
C ASP A 38 15.25 -9.92 18.67
N TYR A 39 15.54 -10.17 17.39
CA TYR A 39 16.83 -9.79 16.79
C TYR A 39 17.06 -8.27 16.84
N LEU A 40 16.05 -7.47 16.55
CA LEU A 40 16.15 -6.00 16.60
C LEU A 40 16.37 -5.51 18.05
N GLN A 41 15.70 -6.12 19.02
CA GLN A 41 15.88 -5.83 20.44
C GLN A 41 17.31 -6.18 20.89
N ASP A 42 17.82 -7.36 20.54
CA ASP A 42 19.18 -7.81 20.87
C ASP A 42 20.25 -6.91 20.22
N LEU A 43 19.96 -6.35 19.05
CA LEU A 43 20.82 -5.38 18.37
C LEU A 43 20.82 -3.99 19.06
N GLY A 44 19.92 -3.76 20.01
CA GLY A 44 19.80 -2.49 20.72
C GLY A 44 18.96 -1.42 20.00
N VAL A 45 18.06 -1.84 19.11
CA VAL A 45 17.13 -0.92 18.46
C VAL A 45 16.12 -0.40 19.47
N GLU A 46 16.01 0.92 19.59
CA GLU A 46 15.04 1.58 20.48
C GLU A 46 13.80 2.10 19.75
N VAL A 47 13.91 2.34 18.45
CA VAL A 47 12.83 2.90 17.62
C VAL A 47 12.82 2.24 16.25
N ILE A 48 11.65 1.79 15.81
CA ILE A 48 11.42 1.33 14.45
C ILE A 48 10.70 2.45 13.69
N TYR A 49 11.34 2.99 12.67
CA TYR A 49 10.73 3.93 11.73
C TYR A 49 10.25 3.18 10.50
N PHE A 50 8.96 3.22 10.26
CA PHE A 50 8.38 2.68 9.04
C PHE A 50 8.25 3.76 7.97
N ASN A 51 8.76 3.50 6.76
CA ASN A 51 8.30 4.20 5.56
C ASN A 51 6.77 4.04 5.45
N PRO A 52 6.08 4.82 4.60
CA PRO A 52 4.62 4.74 4.54
C PRO A 52 4.13 3.30 4.38
N LEU A 53 3.19 2.89 5.24
CA LEU A 53 2.58 1.54 5.22
C LEU A 53 1.17 1.56 4.65
N PHE A 54 0.62 2.75 4.38
CA PHE A 54 -0.73 2.91 3.85
C PHE A 54 -0.88 2.31 2.46
N VAL A 55 -2.13 2.02 2.06
CA VAL A 55 -2.42 1.47 0.73
C VAL A 55 -1.81 2.35 -0.36
N SER A 56 -1.00 1.76 -1.21
CA SER A 56 -0.31 2.44 -2.31
C SER A 56 0.15 1.43 -3.37
N PRO A 57 0.08 1.77 -4.67
CA PRO A 57 0.48 0.87 -5.76
C PRO A 57 1.99 0.72 -5.92
N SER A 58 2.80 1.61 -5.38
CA SER A 58 4.25 1.58 -5.51
C SER A 58 4.94 0.83 -4.38
N ASN A 59 6.18 0.42 -4.61
CA ASN A 59 7.02 -0.22 -3.60
C ASN A 59 7.53 0.78 -2.55
N HIS A 60 7.73 2.06 -2.92
CA HIS A 60 8.16 3.11 -2.00
C HIS A 60 7.02 3.69 -1.13
N LYS A 61 5.76 3.46 -1.50
CA LYS A 61 4.54 3.83 -0.76
C LYS A 61 4.29 5.34 -0.55
N TYR A 62 5.04 6.25 -1.19
CA TYR A 62 4.82 7.69 -1.07
C TYR A 62 3.67 8.25 -1.93
N ASP A 63 3.08 7.45 -2.80
CA ASP A 63 1.90 7.77 -3.61
C ASP A 63 0.63 7.17 -2.98
N ILE A 64 0.26 7.66 -1.79
CA ILE A 64 -0.82 7.10 -0.98
C ILE A 64 -2.14 7.05 -1.75
N GLN A 65 -2.73 5.86 -1.76
CA GLN A 65 -4.03 5.56 -2.36
C GLN A 65 -5.16 5.65 -1.33
N ASP A 66 -4.96 5.13 -0.13
CA ASP A 66 -5.90 5.22 0.98
C ASP A 66 -5.14 5.46 2.29
N TYR A 67 -5.46 6.56 2.99
CA TYR A 67 -4.84 6.93 4.26
C TYR A 67 -5.46 6.24 5.49
N ASP A 68 -6.62 5.58 5.33
CA ASP A 68 -7.34 5.01 6.48
C ASP A 68 -6.86 3.60 6.83
N TYR A 69 -6.11 2.95 5.92
CA TYR A 69 -5.76 1.55 6.07
C TYR A 69 -4.31 1.25 5.72
N ILE A 70 -3.75 0.29 6.47
CA ILE A 70 -2.49 -0.37 6.14
C ILE A 70 -2.67 -1.19 4.86
N ASP A 71 -1.68 -1.14 3.98
CA ASP A 71 -1.70 -1.90 2.72
C ASP A 71 -1.77 -3.41 3.00
N PRO A 72 -2.78 -4.12 2.46
CA PRO A 72 -2.91 -5.55 2.66
C PRO A 72 -1.71 -6.38 2.19
N HIS A 73 -0.92 -5.86 1.24
CA HIS A 73 0.31 -6.52 0.80
C HIS A 73 1.42 -6.51 1.87
N TYR A 74 1.35 -5.58 2.83
CA TYR A 74 2.20 -5.58 4.04
C TYR A 74 1.49 -6.18 5.24
N GLY A 75 0.16 -6.10 5.30
CA GLY A 75 -0.68 -6.57 6.37
C GLY A 75 -1.17 -8.01 6.18
N LYS A 76 -2.48 -8.15 5.98
CA LYS A 76 -3.15 -9.44 5.80
C LYS A 76 -4.10 -9.40 4.60
N ILE A 77 -3.95 -10.39 3.72
CA ILE A 77 -4.91 -10.68 2.65
C ILE A 77 -5.72 -11.88 3.12
N VAL A 78 -6.95 -11.65 3.59
CA VAL A 78 -7.86 -12.70 4.09
C VAL A 78 -8.85 -13.14 3.02
N HIS A 79 -9.10 -12.26 2.04
CA HIS A 79 -9.87 -12.57 0.84
C HIS A 79 -9.06 -12.21 -0.39
N ASP A 80 -8.84 -13.18 -1.28
CA ASP A 80 -8.05 -13.01 -2.51
C ASP A 80 -8.86 -13.51 -3.70
N GLY A 81 -8.90 -12.71 -4.76
CA GLY A 81 -9.67 -13.04 -5.96
C GLY A 81 -9.33 -12.13 -7.13
N GLY A 82 -9.82 -12.49 -8.30
CA GLY A 82 -9.53 -11.76 -9.54
C GLY A 82 -8.20 -12.14 -10.18
N GLU A 83 -7.84 -11.41 -11.23
CA GLU A 83 -6.68 -11.69 -12.07
C GLU A 83 -5.64 -10.59 -12.00
N VAL A 84 -4.38 -10.98 -12.18
CA VAL A 84 -3.26 -10.04 -12.30
C VAL A 84 -3.40 -9.23 -13.59
N LEU A 85 -3.07 -7.96 -13.54
CA LEU A 85 -2.99 -7.13 -14.74
C LEU A 85 -1.98 -7.74 -15.71
N ALA A 86 -2.41 -8.01 -16.94
CA ALA A 86 -1.53 -8.57 -17.96
C ALA A 86 -0.45 -7.56 -18.38
N ASP A 87 0.74 -8.01 -18.71
CA ASP A 87 1.89 -7.13 -19.04
C ASP A 87 1.64 -6.17 -20.21
N TRP A 88 0.78 -6.57 -21.13
CA TRP A 88 0.40 -5.77 -22.29
C TRP A 88 -0.74 -4.78 -21.98
N ASP A 89 -1.50 -5.00 -20.91
CA ASP A 89 -2.63 -4.16 -20.52
C ASP A 89 -2.12 -2.91 -19.79
N LYS A 90 -2.61 -1.75 -20.19
CA LYS A 90 -2.24 -0.45 -19.63
C LYS A 90 -3.40 0.23 -18.91
N ASP A 91 -4.51 -0.47 -18.73
CA ASP A 91 -5.66 0.01 -17.98
C ASP A 91 -5.67 -0.59 -16.57
N ASN A 92 -5.30 0.22 -15.57
CA ASN A 92 -5.24 -0.19 -14.17
C ASN A 92 -6.60 -0.65 -13.61
N SER A 93 -7.72 -0.21 -14.21
CA SER A 93 -9.05 -0.65 -13.79
C SER A 93 -9.33 -2.14 -14.09
N HIS A 94 -8.50 -2.77 -14.90
CA HIS A 94 -8.55 -4.21 -15.19
C HIS A 94 -7.75 -5.06 -14.19
N ALA A 95 -7.00 -4.46 -13.28
CA ALA A 95 -6.23 -5.17 -12.25
C ALA A 95 -7.15 -5.73 -11.14
N SER A 96 -8.04 -6.65 -11.49
CA SER A 96 -9.13 -7.09 -10.61
C SER A 96 -8.64 -7.73 -9.31
N ARG A 97 -7.49 -8.42 -9.32
CA ARG A 97 -6.88 -8.97 -8.10
C ARG A 97 -6.36 -7.87 -7.17
N TYR A 98 -5.64 -6.90 -7.71
CA TYR A 98 -5.18 -5.75 -6.94
C TYR A 98 -6.38 -5.01 -6.32
N ILE A 99 -7.41 -4.71 -7.14
CA ILE A 99 -8.62 -4.04 -6.68
C ILE A 99 -9.28 -4.82 -5.54
N CYS A 100 -9.47 -6.14 -5.70
CA CYS A 100 -10.03 -7.00 -4.66
C CYS A 100 -9.26 -6.87 -3.34
N ARG A 101 -7.94 -6.88 -3.39
CA ARG A 101 -7.08 -6.79 -2.21
C ARG A 101 -7.16 -5.44 -1.51
N VAL A 102 -7.11 -4.33 -2.26
CA VAL A 102 -6.96 -2.97 -1.70
C VAL A 102 -8.28 -2.22 -1.49
N THR A 103 -9.41 -2.79 -1.91
CA THR A 103 -10.75 -2.21 -1.68
C THR A 103 -11.64 -3.08 -0.82
N GLY A 104 -11.31 -4.37 -0.65
CA GLY A 104 -12.03 -5.30 0.21
C GLY A 104 -11.88 -4.93 1.68
N LYS A 105 -13.00 -4.59 2.34
CA LYS A 105 -12.98 -4.14 3.75
C LYS A 105 -12.40 -5.16 4.71
N ASP A 106 -12.66 -6.43 4.49
CA ASP A 106 -12.12 -7.54 5.28
C ASP A 106 -10.59 -7.57 5.26
N ASN A 107 -9.96 -7.37 4.09
CA ASN A 107 -8.51 -7.24 3.96
C ASN A 107 -7.97 -6.00 4.67
N LEU A 108 -8.64 -4.88 4.48
CA LEU A 108 -8.24 -3.58 5.03
C LEU A 108 -8.32 -3.58 6.56
N GLU A 109 -9.42 -4.07 7.13
CA GLU A 109 -9.63 -4.17 8.57
C GLU A 109 -8.69 -5.19 9.20
N ALA A 110 -8.48 -6.36 8.57
CA ALA A 110 -7.52 -7.36 9.03
C ALA A 110 -6.08 -6.82 9.04
N SER A 111 -5.72 -5.99 8.05
CA SER A 111 -4.40 -5.36 7.97
C SER A 111 -4.19 -4.32 9.08
N ASN A 112 -5.20 -3.49 9.37
CA ASN A 112 -5.14 -2.55 10.49
C ASN A 112 -5.04 -3.28 11.84
N ALA A 113 -5.83 -4.34 12.03
CA ALA A 113 -5.79 -5.15 13.25
C ALA A 113 -4.40 -5.78 13.43
N PHE A 114 -3.85 -6.37 12.37
CA PHE A 114 -2.53 -6.97 12.43
C PHE A 114 -1.42 -5.93 12.70
N PHE A 115 -1.50 -4.74 12.12
CA PHE A 115 -0.53 -3.68 12.42
C PHE A 115 -0.61 -3.25 13.90
N ALA A 116 -1.80 -3.19 14.48
CA ALA A 116 -1.96 -2.92 15.91
C ALA A 116 -1.26 -4.00 16.77
N GLU A 117 -1.37 -5.29 16.39
CA GLU A 117 -0.64 -6.38 17.05
C GLU A 117 0.89 -6.20 16.92
N VAL A 118 1.39 -5.84 15.73
CA VAL A 118 2.82 -5.57 15.51
C VAL A 118 3.30 -4.43 16.41
N VAL A 119 2.56 -3.35 16.50
CA VAL A 119 2.90 -2.20 17.37
C VAL A 119 2.91 -2.62 18.84
N GLU A 120 1.94 -3.43 19.28
CA GLU A 120 1.90 -3.96 20.64
C GLU A 120 3.12 -4.81 20.95
N GLU A 121 3.52 -5.72 20.05
CA GLU A 121 4.70 -6.57 20.22
C GLU A 121 6.02 -5.77 20.22
N ILE A 122 6.11 -4.70 19.43
CA ILE A 122 7.23 -3.75 19.46
C ILE A 122 7.30 -3.06 20.84
N HIS A 123 6.16 -2.57 21.34
CA HIS A 123 6.09 -1.88 22.63
C HIS A 123 6.40 -2.81 23.81
N LYS A 124 5.97 -4.08 23.77
CA LYS A 124 6.31 -5.09 24.81
C LYS A 124 7.82 -5.29 24.95
N ARG A 125 8.58 -5.08 23.89
CA ARG A 125 10.05 -5.15 23.88
C ARG A 125 10.73 -3.83 24.25
N GLY A 126 9.97 -2.82 24.67
CA GLY A 126 10.48 -1.50 25.05
C GLY A 126 10.85 -0.60 23.85
N MET A 127 10.65 -1.05 22.63
CA MET A 127 10.89 -0.26 21.42
C MET A 127 9.71 0.66 21.13
N LYS A 128 9.94 1.72 20.33
CA LYS A 128 8.93 2.69 19.88
C LYS A 128 8.71 2.55 18.38
N VAL A 129 7.56 3.06 17.91
CA VAL A 129 7.19 3.09 16.50
C VAL A 129 7.06 4.54 16.03
N ILE A 130 7.62 4.83 14.86
CA ILE A 130 7.35 6.04 14.08
C ILE A 130 6.79 5.60 12.74
N LEU A 131 5.63 6.15 12.38
CA LEU A 131 4.99 5.91 11.09
C LEU A 131 5.12 7.15 10.21
N ASP A 132 5.63 6.98 8.99
CA ASP A 132 5.74 8.07 8.02
C ASP A 132 4.36 8.49 7.51
N GLY A 133 4.04 9.76 7.65
CA GLY A 133 2.79 10.35 7.17
C GLY A 133 3.04 11.25 5.95
N VAL A 134 2.58 10.83 4.78
CA VAL A 134 2.72 11.60 3.53
C VAL A 134 1.58 12.61 3.43
N PHE A 135 1.71 13.78 4.07
CA PHE A 135 0.65 14.80 4.11
C PHE A 135 0.78 15.88 3.04
N ASN A 136 1.91 15.93 2.30
CA ASN A 136 2.15 16.93 1.28
C ASN A 136 1.35 16.70 -0.01
N HIS A 137 1.11 15.45 -0.38
CA HIS A 137 0.41 15.04 -1.60
C HIS A 137 -0.21 13.67 -1.45
N CYS A 138 -1.10 13.31 -2.37
CA CYS A 138 -1.60 11.94 -2.55
C CYS A 138 -1.20 11.41 -3.93
N GLY A 139 -1.31 10.10 -4.13
CA GLY A 139 -1.09 9.44 -5.42
C GLY A 139 -2.25 9.66 -6.41
N SER A 140 -2.03 9.37 -7.69
CA SER A 140 -3.08 9.38 -8.73
C SER A 140 -4.14 8.30 -8.52
N PHE A 141 -3.80 7.24 -7.79
CA PHE A 141 -4.69 6.15 -7.38
C PHE A 141 -5.55 6.50 -6.17
N ASN A 142 -5.30 7.63 -5.50
CA ASN A 142 -5.96 8.00 -4.26
C ASN A 142 -7.49 8.00 -4.41
N LYS A 143 -8.20 7.40 -3.45
CA LYS A 143 -9.66 7.20 -3.49
C LYS A 143 -10.47 8.48 -3.66
N TRP A 144 -9.94 9.63 -3.20
CA TRP A 144 -10.62 10.92 -3.37
C TRP A 144 -10.50 11.45 -4.80
N LEU A 145 -9.39 11.12 -5.51
CA LEU A 145 -9.19 11.49 -6.91
C LEU A 145 -9.70 10.42 -7.87
N ASP A 146 -9.34 9.17 -7.64
CA ASP A 146 -9.64 7.96 -8.41
C ASP A 146 -9.38 8.11 -9.92
N ARG A 147 -8.24 8.70 -10.26
CA ARG A 147 -7.84 8.88 -11.66
C ARG A 147 -7.71 7.55 -12.39
N GLU A 148 -7.29 6.52 -11.69
CA GLU A 148 -7.03 5.18 -12.24
C GLU A 148 -8.26 4.26 -12.17
N ARG A 149 -9.42 4.78 -11.71
CA ARG A 149 -10.71 4.08 -11.67
C ARG A 149 -10.70 2.79 -10.85
N ILE A 150 -9.94 2.79 -9.76
CA ILE A 150 -9.83 1.65 -8.85
C ILE A 150 -11.09 1.51 -7.98
N TYR A 151 -11.69 2.63 -7.59
CA TYR A 151 -12.82 2.69 -6.65
C TYR A 151 -14.18 2.90 -7.33
N GLU A 152 -14.22 3.29 -8.61
CA GLU A 152 -15.43 3.75 -9.32
C GLU A 152 -16.62 2.80 -9.18
N ASN A 153 -16.36 1.48 -9.18
CA ASN A 153 -17.39 0.44 -9.15
C ASN A 153 -17.36 -0.40 -7.87
N GLN A 154 -16.64 0.07 -6.83
CA GLN A 154 -16.50 -0.69 -5.60
C GLN A 154 -17.58 -0.27 -4.59
N GLN A 155 -18.21 -1.27 -3.97
CA GLN A 155 -19.25 -1.03 -2.98
C GLN A 155 -18.68 -0.33 -1.73
N GLY A 156 -19.36 0.73 -1.30
CA GLY A 156 -19.00 1.48 -0.11
C GLY A 156 -17.98 2.58 -0.34
N TYR A 157 -17.67 2.88 -1.61
CA TYR A 157 -16.81 4.01 -2.00
C TYR A 157 -17.60 5.04 -2.80
N GLU A 158 -17.33 6.32 -2.52
CA GLU A 158 -17.84 7.44 -3.29
C GLU A 158 -17.04 7.59 -4.60
N LYS A 159 -17.64 8.19 -5.61
CA LYS A 159 -16.93 8.48 -6.86
C LYS A 159 -15.82 9.50 -6.63
N GLY A 160 -14.63 9.20 -7.12
CA GLY A 160 -13.51 10.12 -7.05
C GLY A 160 -13.72 11.40 -7.87
N ALA A 161 -12.98 12.45 -7.51
CA ALA A 161 -13.09 13.77 -8.13
C ALA A 161 -12.71 13.79 -9.62
N TYR A 162 -11.91 12.84 -10.09
CA TYR A 162 -11.55 12.69 -11.50
C TYR A 162 -12.66 12.02 -12.30
N VAL A 163 -13.41 11.13 -11.66
CA VAL A 163 -14.46 10.32 -12.29
C VAL A 163 -15.77 11.09 -12.45
N SER A 164 -16.10 11.97 -11.50
CA SER A 164 -17.38 12.70 -11.48
C SER A 164 -17.22 14.14 -11.02
N ALA A 165 -17.90 15.06 -11.73
CA ALA A 165 -18.01 16.45 -11.31
C ALA A 165 -18.82 16.63 -10.00
N ASP A 166 -19.74 15.67 -9.72
CA ASP A 166 -20.59 15.67 -8.53
C ASP A 166 -19.93 14.93 -7.35
N SER A 167 -18.66 14.55 -7.48
CA SER A 167 -17.91 13.89 -6.41
C SER A 167 -17.87 14.76 -5.14
N PRO A 168 -18.10 14.18 -3.93
CA PRO A 168 -17.95 14.92 -2.69
C PRO A 168 -16.52 15.43 -2.46
N TYR A 169 -15.55 14.84 -3.17
CA TYR A 169 -14.13 15.20 -3.10
C TYR A 169 -13.72 16.26 -4.14
N ARG A 170 -14.65 16.73 -4.99
CA ARG A 170 -14.33 17.64 -6.12
C ARG A 170 -13.61 18.90 -5.65
N SER A 171 -13.99 19.46 -4.51
CA SER A 171 -13.40 20.67 -3.95
C SER A 171 -11.98 20.47 -3.38
N PHE A 172 -11.52 19.21 -3.21
CA PHE A 172 -10.17 18.91 -2.71
C PHE A 172 -9.10 19.14 -3.79
N PHE A 173 -9.52 19.16 -5.06
CA PHE A 173 -8.60 19.21 -6.19
C PHE A 173 -8.89 20.42 -7.09
N ARG A 174 -7.81 20.95 -7.66
CA ARG A 174 -7.88 22.01 -8.68
C ARG A 174 -7.63 21.38 -10.05
N PHE A 175 -8.61 21.48 -10.94
CA PHE A 175 -8.52 21.00 -12.32
C PHE A 175 -8.19 22.17 -13.24
N ASN A 176 -7.22 22.00 -14.15
CA ASN A 176 -6.81 23.06 -15.08
C ASN A 176 -7.81 23.21 -16.26
N ASN A 177 -8.55 22.12 -16.56
CA ASN A 177 -9.66 22.15 -17.52
C ASN A 177 -10.91 21.65 -16.79
N PRO A 178 -11.99 22.46 -16.79
CA PRO A 178 -13.27 22.08 -16.16
C PRO A 178 -13.96 20.95 -16.91
#